data_5ead57f12772927ae96717697fee921e
#
_entry.id   5ead57f12772927ae96717697fee921e
#
_cell.length_a   1.000
_cell.length_b   1.000
_cell.length_c   1.000
_cell.angle_alpha   90.00
_cell.angle_beta   90.00
_cell.angle_gamma   90.00
#
_symmetry.space_group_name_H-M   'P 1'
#
loop_
_entity.id
_entity.type
_entity.pdbx_description
1 polymer ?
#
loop_
_entity_poly.entity_id
_entity_poly.type
_entity_poly.pdbx_seq_one_letter_code
_entity_poly.pdbx_strand_id
1 'polypeptide(L)' 'MDIEYGMSVVDKDNKPIGDIDHIVMDAWSGEPRKYIVRLSDDVSAVYFTPENVAEVTAKKVKLNLAADEMEQT' A
#
# COMPACT_ATOMS: atom_id res chain seq x y z
N MET A 1 -6.08 0.55 -12.78
CA MET A 1 -5.26 0.18 -11.62
C MET A 1 -6.18 -0.03 -10.43
N ASP A 2 -6.41 -1.26 -10.06
CA ASP A 2 -7.39 -1.60 -9.05
C ASP A 2 -6.74 -2.22 -7.83
N ILE A 3 -6.49 -1.38 -6.82
CA ILE A 3 -5.96 -1.85 -5.56
C ILE A 3 -7.13 -2.16 -4.63
N GLU A 4 -7.15 -3.37 -4.09
CA GLU A 4 -8.24 -3.84 -3.25
C GLU A 4 -7.73 -4.29 -1.89
N TYR A 5 -8.65 -4.41 -0.94
CA TYR A 5 -8.34 -4.91 0.40
C TYR A 5 -7.77 -6.33 0.31
N GLY A 6 -6.79 -6.60 1.14
CA GLY A 6 -6.19 -7.93 1.20
C GLY A 6 -5.11 -8.21 0.18
N MET A 7 -4.88 -7.29 -0.76
CA MET A 7 -3.80 -7.48 -1.72
C MET A 7 -2.44 -7.37 -1.03
N SER A 8 -1.50 -8.19 -1.46
CA SER A 8 -0.14 -8.14 -0.93
C SER A 8 0.58 -6.90 -1.45
N VAL A 9 1.44 -6.32 -0.61
CA VAL A 9 2.24 -5.15 -0.97
C VAL A 9 3.71 -5.49 -0.82
N VAL A 10 4.48 -5.18 -1.87
CA VAL A 10 5.94 -5.36 -1.85
C VAL A 10 6.61 -4.03 -2.18
N ASP A 11 7.85 -3.86 -1.74
CA ASP A 11 8.60 -2.64 -2.01
C ASP A 11 9.30 -2.70 -3.38
N LYS A 12 10.13 -1.71 -3.67
CA LYS A 12 10.82 -1.65 -4.96
C LYS A 12 11.77 -2.82 -5.20
N ASP A 13 12.19 -3.48 -4.14
CA ASP A 13 13.08 -4.63 -4.20
C ASP A 13 12.34 -5.96 -4.07
N ASN A 14 11.02 -5.94 -4.22
CA ASN A 14 10.15 -7.10 -4.07
C ASN A 14 10.12 -7.68 -2.66
N LYS A 15 10.51 -6.90 -1.66
CA LYS A 15 10.40 -7.33 -0.27
C LYS A 15 8.95 -7.24 0.18
N PRO A 16 8.39 -8.31 0.77
CA PRO A 16 7.03 -8.25 1.29
C PRO A 16 6.93 -7.20 2.40
N ILE A 17 5.94 -6.34 2.29
CA ILE A 17 5.67 -5.34 3.33
C ILE A 17 4.50 -5.80 4.20
N GLY A 18 3.40 -6.18 3.56
CA GLY A 18 2.21 -6.60 4.26
C GLY A 18 1.03 -6.65 3.32
N ASP A 19 -0.17 -6.45 3.86
CA ASP A 19 -1.40 -6.51 3.07
C ASP A 19 -2.18 -5.21 3.19
N ILE A 20 -2.96 -4.89 2.18
CA ILE A 20 -3.83 -3.71 2.20
C ILE A 20 -4.90 -3.92 3.28
N ASP A 21 -4.86 -3.08 4.31
CA ASP A 21 -5.79 -3.16 5.43
C ASP A 21 -6.92 -2.15 5.28
N HIS A 22 -6.62 -0.98 4.74
CA HIS A 22 -7.61 0.07 4.61
C HIS A 22 -7.26 0.99 3.46
N ILE A 23 -8.29 1.53 2.81
CA ILE A 23 -8.13 2.50 1.73
C ILE A 23 -8.84 3.78 2.16
N VAL A 24 -8.07 4.88 2.27
CA VAL A 24 -8.62 6.17 2.64
C VAL A 24 -9.04 6.91 1.39
N MET A 25 -10.33 7.19 1.28
CA MET A 25 -10.90 7.85 0.10
C MET A 25 -11.05 9.34 0.32
N ASP A 26 -10.92 10.11 -0.75
CA ASP A 26 -11.19 11.54 -0.72
C ASP A 26 -12.72 11.75 -0.78
N ALA A 27 -13.23 12.55 0.13
CA ALA A 27 -14.67 12.78 0.24
C ALA A 27 -15.23 13.55 -0.96
N TRP A 28 -14.41 14.33 -1.63
CA TRP A 28 -14.86 15.17 -2.72
C TRP A 28 -14.77 14.49 -4.09
N SER A 29 -13.65 13.85 -4.37
CA SER A 29 -13.43 13.25 -5.68
C SER A 29 -13.79 11.77 -5.73
N GLY A 30 -13.90 11.12 -4.57
CA GLY A 30 -14.16 9.68 -4.50
C GLY A 30 -12.93 8.86 -4.89
N GLU A 31 -11.78 9.49 -5.00
CA GLU A 31 -10.55 8.79 -5.36
C GLU A 31 -9.73 8.44 -4.12
N PRO A 32 -8.92 7.36 -4.19
CA PRO A 32 -8.08 6.99 -3.06
C PRO A 32 -7.01 8.04 -2.78
N ARG A 33 -6.88 8.43 -1.51
CA ARG A 33 -5.85 9.35 -1.07
C ARG A 33 -4.62 8.64 -0.59
N LYS A 34 -4.81 7.55 0.18
CA LYS A 34 -3.71 6.75 0.67
C LYS A 34 -4.20 5.35 1.00
N TYR A 35 -3.26 4.43 1.05
CA TYR A 35 -3.52 3.03 1.34
C TYR A 35 -2.77 2.64 2.60
N ILE A 36 -3.49 2.07 3.55
CA ILE A 36 -2.91 1.62 4.81
C ILE A 36 -2.52 0.15 4.65
N VAL A 37 -1.27 -0.16 4.97
CA VAL A 37 -0.73 -1.52 4.86
C VAL A 37 -0.46 -2.04 6.26
N ARG A 38 -1.06 -3.18 6.59
CA ARG A 38 -0.79 -3.86 7.85
C ARG A 38 0.47 -4.71 7.68
N LEU A 39 1.45 -4.49 8.55
CA LEU A 39 2.69 -5.24 8.50
C LEU A 39 2.48 -6.65 9.04
N SER A 40 3.45 -7.53 8.76
CA SER A 40 3.33 -8.94 9.13
C SER A 40 3.26 -9.20 10.62
N ASP A 41 3.62 -8.22 11.44
CA ASP A 41 3.55 -8.35 12.90
C ASP A 41 2.14 -8.09 13.45
N ASP A 42 1.20 -7.68 12.60
CA ASP A 42 -0.20 -7.35 12.95
C ASP A 42 -0.33 -6.23 13.99
N VAL A 43 0.75 -5.54 14.30
CA VAL A 43 0.75 -4.47 15.30
C VAL A 43 1.02 -3.13 14.66
N SER A 44 1.90 -3.12 13.66
CA SER A 44 2.33 -1.89 13.00
C SER A 44 1.65 -1.73 11.65
N ALA A 45 1.49 -0.50 11.24
CA ALA A 45 0.95 -0.19 9.91
C ALA A 45 1.74 0.95 9.29
N VAL A 46 1.86 0.92 7.99
CA VAL A 46 2.48 1.99 7.19
C VAL A 46 1.49 2.39 6.11
N TYR A 47 1.77 3.49 5.43
CA TYR A 47 0.89 3.89 4.34
C TYR A 47 1.70 4.30 3.11
N PHE A 48 1.04 4.26 1.98
CA PHE A 48 1.59 4.79 0.73
C PHE A 48 0.47 5.51 -0.03
N THR A 49 0.87 6.37 -0.96
CA THR A 49 -0.06 7.11 -1.81
C THR A 49 -0.03 6.52 -3.22
N PRO A 50 -1.01 6.86 -4.08
CA PRO A 50 -0.99 6.39 -5.46
C PRO A 50 0.29 6.72 -6.21
N GLU A 51 0.98 7.80 -5.83
CA GLU A 51 2.24 8.20 -6.46
C GLU A 51 3.36 7.21 -6.18
N ASN A 52 3.23 6.43 -5.13
CA ASN A 52 4.24 5.45 -4.74
C ASN A 52 4.08 4.11 -5.45
N VAL A 53 3.05 3.96 -6.26
CA VAL A 53 2.77 2.68 -6.93
C VAL A 53 3.56 2.58 -8.22
N ALA A 54 4.38 1.53 -8.32
CA ALA A 54 5.14 1.25 -9.54
C ALA A 54 4.36 0.32 -10.46
N GLU A 55 3.70 -0.70 -9.89
CA GLU A 55 3.01 -1.69 -10.67
C GLU A 55 1.92 -2.36 -9.83
N VAL A 56 0.81 -2.70 -10.47
CA VAL A 56 -0.26 -3.46 -9.85
C VAL A 56 -0.53 -4.69 -10.71
N THR A 57 -0.48 -5.87 -10.08
CA THR A 57 -0.88 -7.12 -10.71
C THR A 57 -2.16 -7.61 -10.06
N ALA A 58 -2.65 -8.78 -10.48
CA ALA A 58 -3.94 -9.30 -10.01
C ALA A 58 -4.05 -9.44 -8.48
N LYS A 59 -2.93 -9.70 -7.80
CA LYS A 59 -2.95 -9.95 -6.35
C LYS A 59 -1.88 -9.20 -5.58
N LYS A 60 -1.13 -8.32 -6.23
CA LYS A 60 0.03 -7.71 -5.61
C LYS A 60 0.23 -6.27 -6.08
N VAL A 61 0.65 -5.43 -5.16
CA VAL A 61 1.00 -4.04 -5.43
C VAL A 61 2.50 -3.89 -5.21
N LYS A 62 3.21 -3.40 -6.23
CA LYS A 62 4.63 -3.12 -6.10
C LYS A 62 4.83 -1.61 -5.99
N LEU A 63 5.59 -1.18 -5.00
CA LEU A 63 5.86 0.22 -4.76
C LEU A 63 7.18 0.64 -5.42
N ASN A 64 7.36 1.95 -5.59
CA ASN A 64 8.58 2.50 -6.16
C ASN A 64 9.55 3.02 -5.09
N LEU A 65 9.32 2.64 -3.85
CA LEU A 65 10.18 3.04 -2.73
C LEU A 65 10.48 1.82 -1.86
N ALA A 66 11.49 1.95 -1.01
CA ALA A 66 11.87 0.87 -0.10
C ALA A 66 10.96 0.86 1.13
N ALA A 67 10.85 -0.32 1.77
CA ALA A 67 10.00 -0.47 2.95
C ALA A 67 10.37 0.50 4.07
N ASP A 68 11.65 0.74 4.27
CA ASP A 68 12.12 1.63 5.32
C ASP A 68 11.94 3.11 5.00
N GLU A 69 11.55 3.43 3.77
CA GLU A 69 11.22 4.80 3.38
C GLU A 69 9.76 5.14 3.62
N MET A 70 8.92 4.17 3.97
CA MET A 70 7.50 4.38 4.19
C MET A 70 7.25 4.97 5.57
N GLU A 71 6.25 5.84 5.63
CA GLU A 71 5.86 6.44 6.90
C GLU A 71 4.84 5.58 7.63
N GLN A 72 4.96 5.55 8.95
CA GLN A 72 4.02 4.83 9.79
C GLN A 72 2.78 5.67 10.05
N THR A 73 1.66 4.99 10.17
CA THR A 73 0.39 5.67 10.48
C THR A 73 0.21 5.82 11.98
#